data_ffd2d1a5132f04a82147b152a001d647
#
_entry.id   ffd2d1a5132f04a82147b152a001d647
#
_cell.length_a   1.000
_cell.length_b   1.000
_cell.length_c   1.000
_cell.angle_alpha   90.00
_cell.angle_beta   90.00
_cell.angle_gamma   90.00
#
_symmetry.space_group_name_H-M   'P 1'
#
loop_
_entity.id
_entity.type
_entity.pdbx_description
1 polymer ?
#
loop_
_entity_poly.entity_id
_entity_poly.type
_entity_poly.pdbx_seq_one_letter_code
_entity_poly.pdbx_strand_id
1 'polypeptide(L)' 'MQKLKQTIVKRKSHTIDEGTMGFHDYVEKKEDFSEFIGRVTDACEAVDGKILSVSYPSEDVAVILYRWSDGLH' A
#
# COMPACT_ATOMS: atom_id res chain seq x y z
N MET A 1 20.28 7.71 -17.50
CA MET A 1 19.58 8.82 -16.84
C MET A 1 18.80 8.29 -15.64
N GLN A 2 18.91 8.99 -14.52
CA GLN A 2 18.19 8.62 -13.32
C GLN A 2 16.86 9.39 -13.25
N LYS A 3 15.84 8.73 -12.79
CA LYS A 3 14.51 9.33 -12.64
C LYS A 3 13.99 9.05 -11.24
N LEU A 4 13.26 9.99 -10.70
CA LEU A 4 12.52 9.79 -9.47
C LEU A 4 11.14 9.22 -9.81
N LYS A 5 10.77 8.16 -9.13
CA LYS A 5 9.49 7.52 -9.29
C LYS A 5 8.86 7.25 -7.93
N GLN A 6 7.58 7.04 -7.91
CA GLN A 6 6.89 6.66 -6.70
C GLN A 6 5.91 5.53 -6.96
N THR A 7 5.75 4.71 -5.97
CA THR A 7 4.76 3.63 -5.95
C THR A 7 3.85 3.87 -4.75
N ILE A 8 2.55 3.79 -4.98
CA ILE A 8 1.57 3.99 -3.92
C ILE A 8 0.97 2.65 -3.57
N VAL A 9 1.01 2.30 -2.27
CA VAL A 9 0.40 1.09 -1.74
C VAL A 9 -0.77 1.51 -0.87
N LYS A 10 -1.95 1.00 -1.20
CA LYS A 10 -3.16 1.31 -0.44
C LYS A 10 -3.59 0.13 0.39
N ARG A 11 -4.04 0.41 1.62
CA ARG A 11 -4.61 -0.59 2.50
C ARG A 11 -5.92 -1.08 1.91
N LYS A 12 -6.12 -2.39 1.89
CA LYS A 12 -7.34 -2.98 1.37
C LYS A 12 -8.47 -2.80 2.36
N SER A 13 -9.67 -2.62 1.84
CA SER A 13 -10.87 -2.61 2.65
C SER A 13 -12.01 -3.27 1.89
N HIS A 14 -12.99 -3.76 2.63
CA HIS A 14 -14.19 -4.32 2.05
C HIS A 14 -15.36 -4.10 3.01
N THR A 15 -16.56 -4.12 2.46
CA THR A 15 -17.77 -3.96 3.24
C THR A 15 -18.41 -5.32 3.47
N ILE A 16 -18.74 -5.62 4.72
CA ILE A 16 -19.45 -6.84 5.06
C ILE A 16 -20.77 -6.46 5.73
N ASP A 17 -21.75 -7.35 5.61
CA ASP A 17 -23.05 -7.20 6.25
C ASP A 17 -23.05 -8.02 7.53
N GLU A 18 -23.08 -7.36 8.66
CA GLU A 18 -23.15 -8.00 9.99
C GLU A 18 -24.58 -8.03 10.54
N GLY A 19 -25.56 -7.61 9.73
CA GLY A 19 -26.95 -7.59 10.15
C GLY A 19 -27.53 -8.98 10.35
N THR A 20 -28.60 -9.07 11.12
CA THR A 20 -29.31 -10.32 11.40
C THR A 20 -30.80 -10.07 11.34
N MET A 21 -31.59 -11.15 11.22
CA MET A 21 -33.06 -11.07 11.30
C MET A 21 -33.67 -10.16 10.23
N GLY A 22 -33.10 -10.11 9.03
CA GLY A 22 -33.60 -9.27 7.96
C GLY A 22 -33.14 -7.82 7.99
N PHE A 23 -32.36 -7.44 8.99
CA PHE A 23 -31.75 -6.12 9.07
C PHE A 23 -30.36 -6.17 8.43
N HIS A 24 -29.98 -5.07 7.80
CA HIS A 24 -28.68 -4.93 7.17
C HIS A 24 -27.84 -3.92 7.96
N ASP A 25 -26.65 -4.33 8.33
CA ASP A 25 -25.70 -3.47 9.03
C ASP A 25 -24.35 -3.61 8.32
N TYR A 26 -24.04 -2.67 7.44
CA TYR A 26 -22.85 -2.71 6.62
C TYR A 26 -21.68 -2.10 7.37
N VAL A 27 -20.63 -2.88 7.55
CA VAL A 27 -19.43 -2.47 8.27
C VAL A 27 -18.23 -2.58 7.33
N GLU A 28 -17.42 -1.53 7.31
CA GLU A 28 -16.18 -1.57 6.58
C GLU A 28 -15.13 -2.31 7.40
N LYS A 29 -14.50 -3.29 6.78
CA LYS A 29 -13.37 -4.03 7.37
C LYS A 29 -12.12 -3.70 6.59
N LYS A 30 -11.07 -3.32 7.30
CA LYS A 30 -9.79 -3.03 6.70
C LYS A 30 -8.83 -4.19 6.91
N GLU A 31 -7.92 -4.36 5.98
CA GLU A 31 -6.80 -5.26 6.10
C GLU A 31 -6.05 -4.98 7.41
N ASP A 32 -5.55 -6.02 8.09
CA ASP A 32 -4.72 -5.84 9.26
C ASP A 32 -3.52 -4.96 8.93
N PHE A 33 -3.16 -4.08 9.86
CA PHE A 33 -2.06 -3.15 9.62
C PHE A 33 -0.75 -3.91 9.36
N SER A 34 -0.54 -5.02 10.05
CA SER A 34 0.67 -5.85 9.83
C SER A 34 0.71 -6.44 8.42
N GLU A 35 -0.44 -6.85 7.88
CA GLU A 35 -0.51 -7.34 6.51
C GLU A 35 -0.25 -6.22 5.51
N PHE A 36 -0.81 -5.05 5.77
CA PHE A 36 -0.56 -3.87 4.95
C PHE A 36 0.94 -3.54 4.92
N ILE A 37 1.59 -3.50 6.07
CA ILE A 37 3.02 -3.22 6.16
C ILE A 37 3.83 -4.29 5.42
N GLY A 38 3.41 -5.57 5.51
CA GLY A 38 4.04 -6.64 4.74
C GLY A 38 3.97 -6.40 3.24
N ARG A 39 2.82 -5.93 2.74
CA ARG A 39 2.68 -5.59 1.33
C ARG A 39 3.53 -4.39 0.94
N VAL A 40 3.68 -3.41 1.84
CA VAL A 40 4.57 -2.27 1.60
C VAL A 40 6.01 -2.75 1.50
N THR A 41 6.43 -3.64 2.37
CA THR A 41 7.76 -4.24 2.33
C THR A 41 8.00 -4.98 1.02
N ASP A 42 7.02 -5.80 0.61
CA ASP A 42 7.11 -6.54 -0.66
C ASP A 42 7.21 -5.58 -1.84
N ALA A 43 6.46 -4.48 -1.81
CA ALA A 43 6.52 -3.47 -2.86
C ALA A 43 7.89 -2.81 -2.90
N CYS A 44 8.50 -2.54 -1.75
CA CYS A 44 9.85 -2.00 -1.69
C CYS A 44 10.87 -2.96 -2.32
N GLU A 45 10.73 -4.25 -2.05
CA GLU A 45 11.61 -5.26 -2.62
C GLU A 45 11.43 -5.41 -4.13
N ALA A 46 10.22 -5.14 -4.62
CA ALA A 46 9.92 -5.26 -6.04
C ALA A 46 10.36 -4.03 -6.86
N VAL A 47 10.73 -2.95 -6.21
CA VAL A 47 11.14 -1.73 -6.89
C VAL A 47 12.46 -1.94 -7.61
N ASP A 48 12.52 -1.51 -8.87
CA ASP A 48 13.75 -1.56 -9.66
C ASP A 48 14.50 -0.24 -9.50
N GLY A 49 15.25 -0.14 -8.41
CA GLY A 49 15.99 1.06 -8.11
C GLY A 49 16.33 1.17 -6.63
N LYS A 50 16.76 2.36 -6.24
CA LYS A 50 17.16 2.64 -4.88
C LYS A 50 16.03 3.35 -4.14
N ILE A 51 15.58 2.76 -3.04
CA ILE A 51 14.57 3.38 -2.19
C ILE A 51 15.18 4.62 -1.52
N LEU A 52 14.50 5.74 -1.65
CA LEU A 52 14.89 6.99 -1.02
C LEU A 52 14.09 7.28 0.23
N SER A 53 12.80 6.98 0.21
CA SER A 53 11.95 7.18 1.38
C SER A 53 10.68 6.36 1.26
N VAL A 54 10.10 6.05 2.40
CA VAL A 54 8.76 5.49 2.51
C VAL A 54 8.00 6.41 3.46
N SER A 55 6.88 6.92 3.03
CA SER A 55 6.08 7.83 3.83
C SER A 55 4.64 7.33 3.91
N TYR A 56 3.94 7.76 4.94
CA TYR A 56 2.57 7.36 5.20
C TYR A 56 1.72 8.63 5.34
N PRO A 57 1.21 9.17 4.21
CA PRO A 57 0.37 10.37 4.28
C PRO A 57 -0.93 10.13 5.04
N SER A 58 -1.36 8.87 5.15
CA SER A 58 -2.44 8.48 6.03
C SER A 58 -2.19 7.06 6.53
N GLU A 59 -2.99 6.58 7.48
CA GLU A 59 -2.85 5.22 7.99
C GLU A 59 -3.22 4.15 6.96
N ASP A 60 -3.83 4.55 5.85
CA ASP A 60 -4.30 3.63 4.81
C ASP A 60 -3.46 3.68 3.54
N VAL A 61 -2.44 4.53 3.49
CA VAL A 61 -1.66 4.76 2.28
C VAL A 61 -0.18 4.84 2.62
N ALA A 62 0.63 4.16 1.83
CA ALA A 62 2.09 4.28 1.87
C ALA A 62 2.58 4.78 0.52
N VAL A 63 3.54 5.68 0.52
CA VAL A 63 4.18 6.18 -0.70
C VAL A 63 5.66 5.84 -0.63
N ILE A 64 6.12 5.09 -1.62
CA ILE A 64 7.52 4.68 -1.75
C ILE A 64 8.15 5.55 -2.82
N LEU A 65 9.10 6.37 -2.42
CA LEU A 65 9.87 7.20 -3.35
C LEU A 65 11.19 6.50 -3.65
N TYR A 66 11.51 6.31 -4.91
CA TYR A 66 12.72 5.62 -5.29
C TYR A 66 13.35 6.25 -6.51
N ARG A 67 14.64 5.99 -6.66
CA ARG A 67 15.43 6.43 -7.80
C ARG A 67 15.61 5.25 -8.76
N TRP A 68 15.10 5.41 -9.96
CA TRP A 68 15.22 4.42 -11.00
C TRP A 68 16.31 4.84 -11.97
N SER A 69 17.18 3.91 -12.31
CA SER A 69 18.26 4.18 -13.25
C SER A 69 17.94 3.58 -14.61
N ASP A 70 17.88 4.43 -15.62
CA ASP A 70 17.51 4.02 -16.97
C ASP A 70 18.66 3.31 -17.66
N GLY A 71 18.46 2.05 -17.94
CA GLY A 71 19.22 1.34 -18.94
C GLY A 71 20.56 0.74 -18.54
N LEU A 72 21.18 1.12 -17.47
CA LEU A 72 22.47 0.56 -17.09
C LEU A 72 22.44 0.03 -15.68
N HIS A 73 22.74 -1.21 -15.55
CA HIS A 73 22.77 -1.91 -14.28
C HIS A 73 24.10 -2.65 -14.12
#